data_ac36680e195748c92eb4c51767333990
#
_entry.id   ac36680e195748c92eb4c51767333990
#
_cell.length_a   1.000
_cell.length_b   1.000
_cell.length_c   1.000
_cell.angle_alpha   90.00
_cell.angle_beta   90.00
_cell.angle_gamma   90.00
#
_symmetry.space_group_name_H-M   'P 1'
#
loop_
_entity.id
_entity.type
_entity.pdbx_description
1 polymer ?
#
loop_
_entity_poly.entity_id
_entity_poly.type
_entity_poly.pdbx_seq_one_letter_code
_entity_poly.pdbx_strand_id
1 'polypeptide(L)'
;YRRVRGLGHVKLNDIVVFNYPAGDSILTEEQWANNYYSLVYSYGEQLYEQAYGQQPDVRQLSPLQQRRYYDSLYGLGRDYIANHPHDYGDIDYRPTDRRENYVKRCVGLPGQTLQIKNRIVYLDGKPNKEPGNVQYAYKVKFKGELPDELLRELCISVEDITSLNQNGYMPLTRRAVNELRKRRDLVASIQPVDDESTFDLYPKNAYTGW
;
A
#
# COMPACT_ATOMS: atom_id res chain seq x y z
N TYR A 1 -19.32 -22.30 2.59
CA TYR A 1 -18.63 -21.78 3.80
C TYR A 1 -19.68 -21.34 4.82
N ARG A 2 -19.43 -21.65 6.11
CA ARG A 2 -20.30 -21.23 7.21
C ARG A 2 -19.50 -20.34 8.16
N ARG A 3 -20.01 -19.14 8.45
CA ARG A 3 -19.39 -18.25 9.42
C ARG A 3 -19.49 -18.88 10.82
N VAL A 4 -18.37 -19.05 11.49
CA VAL A 4 -18.31 -19.52 12.87
C VAL A 4 -18.31 -18.33 13.85
N ARG A 5 -18.75 -18.57 15.07
CA ARG A 5 -18.69 -17.54 16.13
C ARG A 5 -17.24 -17.16 16.42
N GLY A 6 -16.96 -15.86 16.49
CA GLY A 6 -15.64 -15.38 16.86
C GLY A 6 -15.21 -15.83 18.26
N LEU A 7 -13.93 -16.16 18.42
CA LEU A 7 -13.34 -16.64 19.66
C LEU A 7 -12.77 -15.51 20.53
N GLY A 8 -12.66 -14.30 19.98
CA GLY A 8 -12.11 -13.14 20.68
C GLY A 8 -12.12 -11.88 19.81
N HIS A 9 -11.48 -10.83 20.32
CA HIS A 9 -11.29 -9.56 19.63
C HIS A 9 -9.83 -9.40 19.22
N VAL A 10 -9.62 -8.78 18.07
CA VAL A 10 -8.29 -8.41 17.59
C VAL A 10 -7.67 -7.41 18.57
N LYS A 11 -6.42 -7.64 18.93
CA LYS A 11 -5.62 -6.76 19.79
C LYS A 11 -4.56 -6.03 18.96
N LEU A 12 -4.06 -4.94 19.52
CA LEU A 12 -2.96 -4.21 18.93
C LEU A 12 -1.73 -5.12 18.76
N ASN A 13 -1.10 -5.06 17.63
CA ASN A 13 0.04 -5.89 17.20
C ASN A 13 -0.27 -7.37 16.89
N ASP A 14 -1.50 -7.82 16.97
CA ASP A 14 -1.87 -9.14 16.46
C ASP A 14 -1.59 -9.25 14.95
N ILE A 15 -1.24 -10.45 14.51
CA ILE A 15 -1.19 -10.78 13.09
C ILE A 15 -2.58 -11.23 12.67
N VAL A 16 -3.19 -10.50 11.75
CA VAL A 16 -4.55 -10.76 11.28
C VAL A 16 -4.55 -11.22 9.84
N VAL A 17 -5.44 -12.16 9.53
CA VAL A 17 -5.74 -12.58 8.17
C VAL A 17 -7.09 -12.00 7.80
N PHE A 18 -7.16 -11.31 6.69
CA PHE A 18 -8.39 -10.69 6.21
C PHE A 18 -8.48 -10.75 4.68
N ASN A 19 -9.67 -10.66 4.16
CA ASN A 19 -9.87 -10.58 2.72
C ASN A 19 -9.49 -9.18 2.21
N TYR A 20 -8.87 -9.13 1.05
CA TYR A 20 -8.44 -7.86 0.45
C TYR A 20 -9.64 -6.92 0.24
N PRO A 21 -9.59 -5.68 0.75
CA PRO A 21 -10.75 -4.80 0.78
C PRO A 21 -10.98 -3.99 -0.50
N ALA A 22 -10.16 -4.13 -1.54
CA ALA A 22 -10.23 -3.32 -2.75
C ALA A 22 -11.48 -3.56 -3.63
N GLY A 23 -12.54 -4.10 -3.05
CA GLY A 23 -13.78 -4.36 -3.76
C GLY A 23 -13.93 -5.83 -4.15
N ASP A 24 -14.93 -6.10 -4.97
CA ASP A 24 -15.42 -7.46 -5.28
C ASP A 24 -15.27 -7.82 -6.75
N SER A 25 -14.85 -6.88 -7.57
CA SER A 25 -14.71 -7.08 -9.01
C SER A 25 -13.25 -7.24 -9.41
N ILE A 26 -13.01 -8.18 -10.29
CA ILE A 26 -11.71 -8.45 -10.90
C ILE A 26 -11.85 -8.54 -12.42
N LEU A 27 -10.74 -8.49 -13.11
CA LEU A 27 -10.65 -8.75 -14.54
C LEU A 27 -10.22 -10.21 -14.75
N THR A 28 -10.76 -10.84 -15.80
CA THR A 28 -10.40 -12.23 -16.10
C THR A 28 -9.06 -12.36 -16.80
N GLU A 29 -8.56 -11.30 -17.43
CA GLU A 29 -7.20 -11.27 -17.96
C GLU A 29 -6.19 -11.21 -16.80
N GLU A 30 -5.30 -12.21 -16.72
CA GLU A 30 -4.44 -12.47 -15.55
C GLU A 30 -3.56 -11.26 -15.18
N GLN A 31 -2.99 -10.58 -16.17
CA GLN A 31 -2.13 -9.40 -15.96
C GLN A 31 -2.86 -8.22 -15.29
N TRP A 32 -4.20 -8.16 -15.35
CA TRP A 32 -5.02 -7.08 -14.82
C TRP A 32 -5.93 -7.51 -13.66
N ALA A 33 -5.94 -8.79 -13.30
CA ALA A 33 -6.92 -9.38 -12.39
C ALA A 33 -7.15 -8.56 -11.10
N ASN A 34 -6.09 -8.08 -10.47
CA ASN A 34 -6.17 -7.35 -9.19
C ASN A 34 -6.20 -5.81 -9.36
N ASN A 35 -6.24 -5.30 -10.58
CA ASN A 35 -6.12 -3.87 -10.87
C ASN A 35 -7.43 -3.21 -11.31
N TYR A 36 -8.57 -3.93 -11.27
CA TYR A 36 -9.85 -3.45 -11.79
C TYR A 36 -10.19 -2.03 -11.36
N TYR A 37 -10.25 -1.76 -10.06
CA TYR A 37 -10.65 -0.44 -9.55
C TYR A 37 -9.64 0.66 -9.90
N SER A 38 -8.34 0.36 -9.88
CA SER A 38 -7.31 1.31 -10.29
C SER A 38 -7.46 1.70 -11.76
N LEU A 39 -7.72 0.72 -12.61
CA LEU A 39 -7.95 0.94 -14.04
C LEU A 39 -9.23 1.73 -14.30
N VAL A 40 -10.33 1.35 -13.63
CA VAL A 40 -11.62 2.04 -13.75
C VAL A 40 -11.47 3.53 -13.44
N TYR A 41 -10.85 3.88 -12.33
CA TYR A 41 -10.67 5.30 -11.98
C TYR A 41 -9.67 6.00 -12.90
N SER A 42 -8.59 5.35 -13.30
CA SER A 42 -7.63 5.94 -14.23
C SER A 42 -8.23 6.26 -15.60
N TYR A 43 -8.99 5.32 -16.17
CA TYR A 43 -9.71 5.58 -17.41
C TYR A 43 -10.87 6.55 -17.23
N GLY A 44 -11.54 6.48 -16.09
CA GLY A 44 -12.58 7.43 -15.75
C GLY A 44 -12.08 8.87 -15.73
N GLU A 45 -10.93 9.12 -15.12
CA GLU A 45 -10.28 10.44 -15.10
C GLU A 45 -9.91 10.93 -16.51
N GLN A 46 -9.31 10.07 -17.33
CA GLN A 46 -8.94 10.42 -18.70
C GLN A 46 -10.17 10.76 -19.56
N LEU A 47 -11.22 9.93 -19.48
CA LEU A 47 -12.44 10.14 -20.24
C LEU A 47 -13.24 11.34 -19.76
N TYR A 48 -13.25 11.59 -18.46
CA TYR A 48 -13.87 12.76 -17.88
C TYR A 48 -13.19 14.04 -18.38
N GLU A 49 -11.86 14.07 -18.39
CA GLU A 49 -11.09 15.20 -18.89
C GLU A 49 -11.32 15.44 -20.39
N GLN A 50 -11.42 14.38 -21.19
CA GLN A 50 -11.77 14.47 -22.60
C GLN A 50 -13.19 15.03 -22.83
N ALA A 51 -14.15 14.64 -21.99
CA ALA A 51 -15.55 15.02 -22.17
C ALA A 51 -15.90 16.40 -21.61
N TYR A 52 -15.29 16.78 -20.48
CA TYR A 52 -15.66 17.96 -19.70
C TYR A 52 -14.51 18.98 -19.54
N GLY A 53 -13.31 18.69 -20.06
CA GLY A 53 -12.13 19.51 -19.88
C GLY A 53 -11.44 19.25 -18.54
N GLN A 54 -11.05 20.32 -17.84
CA GLN A 54 -10.28 20.20 -16.62
C GLN A 54 -11.06 19.49 -15.49
N GLN A 55 -10.39 18.62 -14.77
CA GLN A 55 -10.93 17.98 -13.57
C GLN A 55 -11.20 19.01 -12.47
N PRO A 56 -12.30 18.86 -11.69
CA PRO A 56 -12.58 19.76 -10.60
C PRO A 56 -11.60 19.58 -9.44
N ASP A 57 -11.28 20.66 -8.74
CA ASP A 57 -10.58 20.54 -7.46
C ASP A 57 -11.51 19.89 -6.42
N VAL A 58 -11.32 18.61 -6.19
CA VAL A 58 -12.16 17.80 -5.29
C VAL A 58 -12.25 18.38 -3.89
N ARG A 59 -11.22 19.12 -3.44
CA ARG A 59 -11.17 19.74 -2.11
C ARG A 59 -12.19 20.88 -1.95
N GLN A 60 -12.61 21.47 -3.05
CA GLN A 60 -13.60 22.58 -3.07
C GLN A 60 -15.03 22.07 -3.25
N LEU A 61 -15.22 20.80 -3.56
CA LEU A 61 -16.54 20.20 -3.77
C LEU A 61 -17.21 19.85 -2.44
N SER A 62 -18.53 20.04 -2.38
CA SER A 62 -19.34 19.49 -1.29
C SER A 62 -19.32 17.96 -1.31
N PRO A 63 -19.59 17.27 -0.19
CA PRO A 63 -19.61 15.79 -0.14
C PRO A 63 -20.51 15.13 -1.21
N LEU A 64 -21.65 15.76 -1.51
CA LEU A 64 -22.56 15.27 -2.55
C LEU A 64 -21.96 15.42 -3.96
N GLN A 65 -21.29 16.53 -4.22
CA GLN A 65 -20.63 16.77 -5.51
C GLN A 65 -19.43 15.84 -5.69
N GLN A 66 -18.64 15.61 -4.64
CA GLN A 66 -17.55 14.64 -4.65
C GLN A 66 -18.06 13.24 -5.00
N ARG A 67 -19.14 12.80 -4.34
CA ARG A 67 -19.74 11.51 -4.64
C ARG A 67 -20.17 11.41 -6.11
N ARG A 68 -20.89 12.41 -6.62
CA ARG A 68 -21.31 12.44 -8.04
C ARG A 68 -20.13 12.41 -9.00
N TYR A 69 -19.07 13.12 -8.66
CA TYR A 69 -17.84 13.12 -9.46
C TYR A 69 -17.22 11.72 -9.52
N TYR A 70 -17.01 11.07 -8.38
CA TYR A 70 -16.47 9.71 -8.34
C TYR A 70 -17.40 8.67 -8.96
N ASP A 71 -18.70 8.79 -8.80
CA ASP A 71 -19.68 7.93 -9.48
C ASP A 71 -19.58 8.10 -11.01
N SER A 72 -19.34 9.32 -11.49
CA SER A 72 -19.12 9.59 -12.93
C SER A 72 -17.82 8.96 -13.44
N LEU A 73 -16.71 9.11 -12.68
CA LEU A 73 -15.46 8.47 -13.03
C LEU A 73 -15.58 6.95 -13.08
N TYR A 74 -16.23 6.38 -12.07
CA TYR A 74 -16.47 4.94 -12.01
C TYR A 74 -17.29 4.46 -13.19
N GLY A 75 -18.38 5.16 -13.54
CA GLY A 75 -19.23 4.82 -14.68
C GLY A 75 -18.46 4.85 -15.99
N LEU A 76 -17.76 5.95 -16.28
CA LEU A 76 -16.97 6.11 -17.52
C LEU A 76 -15.89 5.03 -17.66
N GLY A 77 -15.11 4.82 -16.61
CA GLY A 77 -14.02 3.84 -16.65
C GLY A 77 -14.50 2.40 -16.72
N ARG A 78 -15.59 2.06 -15.99
CA ARG A 78 -16.21 0.74 -16.06
C ARG A 78 -16.72 0.45 -17.47
N ASP A 79 -17.44 1.39 -18.07
CA ASP A 79 -18.00 1.22 -19.41
C ASP A 79 -16.89 1.11 -20.45
N TYR A 80 -15.79 1.85 -20.28
CA TYR A 80 -14.61 1.71 -21.13
C TYR A 80 -14.04 0.30 -21.08
N ILE A 81 -13.76 -0.22 -19.86
CA ILE A 81 -13.19 -1.56 -19.68
C ILE A 81 -14.14 -2.64 -20.21
N ALA A 82 -15.43 -2.52 -19.92
CA ALA A 82 -16.43 -3.48 -20.39
C ALA A 82 -16.56 -3.53 -21.93
N ASN A 83 -16.26 -2.42 -22.62
CA ASN A 83 -16.27 -2.34 -24.08
C ASN A 83 -14.92 -2.79 -24.71
N HIS A 84 -13.91 -3.15 -23.90
CA HIS A 84 -12.61 -3.62 -24.37
C HIS A 84 -12.26 -5.02 -23.79
N PRO A 85 -13.13 -6.04 -23.95
CA PRO A 85 -12.90 -7.37 -23.38
C PRO A 85 -11.68 -8.08 -23.96
N HIS A 86 -11.24 -7.68 -25.16
CA HIS A 86 -10.03 -8.22 -25.76
C HIS A 86 -8.76 -7.86 -24.96
N ASP A 87 -8.75 -6.68 -24.35
CA ASP A 87 -7.58 -6.16 -23.64
C ASP A 87 -7.60 -6.49 -22.14
N TYR A 88 -8.79 -6.56 -21.54
CA TYR A 88 -9.00 -6.68 -20.09
C TYR A 88 -9.68 -7.98 -19.67
N GLY A 89 -10.22 -8.75 -20.62
CA GLY A 89 -11.12 -9.86 -20.34
C GLY A 89 -12.49 -9.38 -19.83
N ASP A 90 -13.22 -10.31 -19.22
CA ASP A 90 -14.53 -10.01 -18.62
C ASP A 90 -14.36 -9.48 -17.19
N ILE A 91 -15.35 -8.71 -16.75
CA ILE A 91 -15.46 -8.27 -15.36
C ILE A 91 -16.14 -9.39 -14.57
N ASP A 92 -15.41 -10.05 -13.67
CA ASP A 92 -15.90 -11.13 -12.82
C ASP A 92 -16.13 -10.63 -11.39
N TYR A 93 -17.15 -11.18 -10.74
CA TYR A 93 -17.50 -10.86 -9.36
C TYR A 93 -16.98 -11.94 -8.40
N ARG A 94 -16.14 -11.53 -7.44
CA ARG A 94 -15.66 -12.41 -6.38
C ARG A 94 -16.26 -12.03 -5.03
N PRO A 95 -17.18 -12.83 -4.50
CA PRO A 95 -17.69 -12.62 -3.15
C PRO A 95 -16.55 -12.72 -2.10
N THR A 96 -16.80 -12.19 -0.91
CA THR A 96 -15.79 -12.04 0.15
C THR A 96 -15.00 -13.34 0.45
N ASP A 97 -15.63 -14.49 0.36
CA ASP A 97 -15.02 -15.81 0.60
C ASP A 97 -14.14 -16.32 -0.56
N ARG A 98 -14.13 -15.64 -1.69
CA ARG A 98 -13.28 -15.92 -2.87
C ARG A 98 -12.23 -14.87 -3.15
N ARG A 99 -12.10 -13.86 -2.30
CA ARG A 99 -11.07 -12.84 -2.40
C ARG A 99 -9.76 -13.34 -1.84
N GLU A 100 -8.68 -12.70 -2.26
CA GLU A 100 -7.36 -12.97 -1.72
C GLU A 100 -7.28 -12.67 -0.22
N ASN A 101 -6.56 -13.53 0.49
CA ASN A 101 -6.32 -13.37 1.91
C ASN A 101 -4.98 -12.67 2.12
N TYR A 102 -5.02 -11.58 2.86
CA TYR A 102 -3.83 -10.82 3.26
C TYR A 102 -3.52 -11.06 4.72
N VAL A 103 -2.23 -11.15 5.01
CA VAL A 103 -1.71 -11.27 6.38
C VAL A 103 -1.01 -9.97 6.72
N LYS A 104 -1.52 -9.24 7.70
CA LYS A 104 -0.93 -7.97 8.15
C LYS A 104 -0.97 -7.87 9.67
N ARG A 105 -0.11 -7.02 10.22
CA ARG A 105 -0.13 -6.68 11.64
C ARG A 105 -1.17 -5.61 11.92
N CYS A 106 -1.97 -5.79 12.96
CA CYS A 106 -2.93 -4.79 13.44
C CYS A 106 -2.17 -3.64 14.11
N VAL A 107 -2.12 -2.48 13.47
CA VAL A 107 -1.39 -1.30 13.96
C VAL A 107 -2.30 -0.21 14.53
N GLY A 108 -3.61 -0.44 14.57
CA GLY A 108 -4.61 0.44 15.15
C GLY A 108 -5.92 -0.30 15.37
N LEU A 109 -6.68 0.08 16.39
CA LEU A 109 -7.96 -0.52 16.73
C LEU A 109 -9.10 0.46 16.44
N PRO A 110 -10.35 -0.02 16.26
CA PRO A 110 -11.50 0.85 16.07
C PRO A 110 -11.62 1.92 17.16
N GLY A 111 -11.90 3.15 16.76
CA GLY A 111 -12.03 4.29 17.66
C GLY A 111 -10.72 5.02 18.00
N GLN A 112 -9.57 4.49 17.60
CA GLN A 112 -8.29 5.16 17.82
C GLN A 112 -7.96 6.13 16.68
N THR A 113 -7.31 7.24 17.03
CA THR A 113 -6.72 8.17 16.05
C THR A 113 -5.32 7.70 15.71
N LEU A 114 -5.11 7.27 14.45
CA LEU A 114 -3.81 6.84 13.95
C LEU A 114 -3.10 8.00 13.24
N GLN A 115 -1.84 8.21 13.57
CA GLN A 115 -0.96 9.17 12.89
C GLN A 115 0.42 8.56 12.69
N ILE A 116 1.03 8.79 11.53
CA ILE A 116 2.41 8.40 11.27
C ILE A 116 3.27 9.66 11.28
N LYS A 117 4.26 9.70 12.17
CA LYS A 117 5.25 10.79 12.26
C LYS A 117 6.65 10.19 12.26
N ASN A 118 7.50 10.66 11.36
CA ASN A 118 8.88 10.17 11.27
C ASN A 118 8.95 8.64 11.25
N ARG A 119 8.04 7.98 10.50
CA ARG A 119 7.90 6.52 10.37
C ARG A 119 7.44 5.79 11.64
N ILE A 120 7.07 6.50 12.68
CA ILE A 120 6.54 5.91 13.91
C ILE A 120 5.02 6.07 13.89
N VAL A 121 4.33 4.97 14.16
CA VAL A 121 2.87 4.97 14.33
C VAL A 121 2.55 5.53 15.72
N TYR A 122 1.72 6.56 15.73
CA TYR A 122 1.14 7.12 16.96
C TYR A 122 -0.33 6.74 17.03
N LEU A 123 -0.78 6.31 18.19
CA LEU A 123 -2.18 6.02 18.49
C LEU A 123 -2.63 6.95 19.60
N ASP A 124 -3.69 7.72 19.35
CA ASP A 124 -4.21 8.72 20.27
C ASP A 124 -3.12 9.67 20.81
N GLY A 125 -2.20 10.06 19.93
CA GLY A 125 -1.08 10.95 20.25
C GLY A 125 0.11 10.29 20.95
N LYS A 126 0.07 8.99 21.25
CA LYS A 126 1.17 8.25 21.89
C LYS A 126 1.88 7.35 20.89
N PRO A 127 3.22 7.25 20.90
CA PRO A 127 3.95 6.35 20.01
C PRO A 127 3.60 4.89 20.32
N ASN A 128 3.26 4.12 19.29
CA ASN A 128 3.08 2.69 19.41
C ASN A 128 4.44 2.00 19.47
N LYS A 129 4.56 0.98 20.34
CA LYS A 129 5.77 0.16 20.44
C LYS A 129 5.88 -0.72 19.18
N GLU A 130 6.86 -0.42 18.36
CA GLU A 130 7.14 -1.23 17.16
C GLU A 130 7.82 -2.55 17.51
N PRO A 131 7.50 -3.64 16.79
CA PRO A 131 8.31 -4.85 16.82
C PRO A 131 9.76 -4.57 16.42
N GLY A 132 10.71 -5.28 17.05
CA GLY A 132 12.14 -5.02 16.83
C GLY A 132 12.66 -5.32 15.43
N ASN A 133 11.90 -6.08 14.63
CA ASN A 133 12.23 -6.48 13.27
C ASN A 133 11.46 -5.70 12.18
N VAL A 134 10.87 -4.56 12.52
CA VAL A 134 10.28 -3.68 11.51
C VAL A 134 11.38 -3.16 10.59
N GLN A 135 11.15 -3.24 9.30
CA GLN A 135 12.04 -2.77 8.25
C GLN A 135 11.50 -1.47 7.64
N TYR A 136 12.44 -0.59 7.30
CA TYR A 136 12.18 0.66 6.58
C TYR A 136 13.07 0.75 5.36
N ALA A 137 12.66 1.48 4.35
CA ALA A 137 13.45 1.69 3.15
C ALA A 137 14.62 2.67 3.42
N TYR A 138 15.81 2.28 2.98
CA TYR A 138 17.03 3.10 3.07
C TYR A 138 17.76 3.10 1.73
N LYS A 139 18.26 4.28 1.34
CA LYS A 139 19.27 4.41 0.30
C LYS A 139 20.63 4.13 0.94
N VAL A 140 21.30 3.09 0.49
CA VAL A 140 22.60 2.68 1.04
C VAL A 140 23.63 2.74 -0.08
N LYS A 141 24.82 3.29 0.24
CA LYS A 141 25.98 3.25 -0.65
C LYS A 141 27.06 2.39 0.01
N PHE A 142 27.31 1.24 -0.57
CA PHE A 142 28.43 0.39 -0.15
C PHE A 142 29.72 0.78 -0.88
N LYS A 143 30.87 0.53 -0.25
CA LYS A 143 32.21 0.75 -0.82
C LYS A 143 32.75 -0.46 -1.56
N GLY A 144 32.09 -1.60 -1.42
CA GLY A 144 32.40 -2.87 -2.02
C GLY A 144 31.36 -3.91 -1.67
N GLU A 145 31.65 -5.18 -1.93
CA GLU A 145 30.79 -6.29 -1.58
C GLU A 145 30.74 -6.49 -0.06
N LEU A 146 29.55 -6.82 0.44
CA LEU A 146 29.38 -7.16 1.85
C LEU A 146 29.73 -8.63 2.08
N PRO A 147 30.43 -8.95 3.20
CA PRO A 147 30.68 -10.34 3.58
C PRO A 147 29.35 -11.09 3.80
N ASP A 148 29.25 -12.31 3.29
CA ASP A 148 28.06 -13.18 3.45
C ASP A 148 27.66 -13.40 4.91
N GLU A 149 28.66 -13.46 5.80
CA GLU A 149 28.41 -13.62 7.23
C GLU A 149 27.68 -12.41 7.82
N LEU A 150 28.06 -11.20 7.40
CA LEU A 150 27.40 -9.96 7.82
C LEU A 150 25.96 -9.87 7.26
N LEU A 151 25.77 -10.28 6.01
CA LEU A 151 24.43 -10.32 5.41
C LEU A 151 23.48 -11.24 6.19
N ARG A 152 23.98 -12.43 6.56
CA ARG A 152 23.20 -13.40 7.38
C ARG A 152 22.93 -12.85 8.78
N GLU A 153 23.94 -12.27 9.44
CA GLU A 153 23.79 -11.69 10.78
C GLU A 153 22.73 -10.58 10.82
N LEU A 154 22.70 -9.74 9.78
CA LEU A 154 21.79 -8.61 9.67
C LEU A 154 20.44 -8.98 9.03
N CYS A 155 20.25 -10.26 8.66
CA CYS A 155 19.06 -10.74 7.94
C CYS A 155 18.80 -9.95 6.66
N ILE A 156 19.84 -9.63 5.91
CA ILE A 156 19.76 -8.99 4.59
C ILE A 156 19.74 -10.09 3.54
N SER A 157 18.71 -10.14 2.75
CA SER A 157 18.53 -11.17 1.71
C SER A 157 19.16 -10.73 0.37
N VAL A 158 19.25 -11.69 -0.56
CA VAL A 158 19.69 -11.40 -1.94
C VAL A 158 18.68 -10.48 -2.63
N GLU A 159 17.40 -10.66 -2.34
CA GLU A 159 16.31 -9.83 -2.85
C GLU A 159 16.43 -8.38 -2.38
N ASP A 160 16.89 -8.16 -1.14
CA ASP A 160 17.13 -6.81 -0.61
C ASP A 160 18.26 -6.11 -1.37
N ILE A 161 19.35 -6.83 -1.66
CA ILE A 161 20.46 -6.31 -2.48
C ILE A 161 19.99 -6.06 -3.93
N THR A 162 19.17 -6.95 -4.48
CA THR A 162 18.59 -6.76 -5.81
C THR A 162 17.70 -5.54 -5.84
N SER A 163 16.88 -5.33 -4.81
CA SER A 163 16.05 -4.11 -4.67
C SER A 163 16.90 -2.85 -4.61
N LEU A 164 18.03 -2.88 -3.89
CA LEU A 164 18.96 -1.74 -3.87
C LEU A 164 19.50 -1.42 -5.26
N ASN A 165 19.86 -2.45 -6.03
CA ASN A 165 20.44 -2.28 -7.36
C ASN A 165 19.40 -1.81 -8.40
N GLN A 166 18.17 -2.28 -8.31
CA GLN A 166 17.09 -1.96 -9.24
C GLN A 166 16.36 -0.66 -8.89
N ASN A 167 16.03 -0.49 -7.62
CA ASN A 167 15.15 0.58 -7.14
C ASN A 167 15.91 1.71 -6.40
N GLY A 168 17.22 1.51 -6.12
CA GLY A 168 18.06 2.47 -5.40
C GLY A 168 17.84 2.49 -3.88
N TYR A 169 17.06 1.55 -3.33
CA TYR A 169 16.84 1.40 -1.89
C TYR A 169 16.64 -0.05 -1.48
N MET A 170 16.89 -0.34 -0.22
CA MET A 170 16.68 -1.66 0.38
C MET A 170 15.98 -1.57 1.74
N PRO A 171 15.22 -2.60 2.14
CA PRO A 171 14.61 -2.65 3.47
C PRO A 171 15.66 -3.02 4.53
N LEU A 172 15.74 -2.24 5.61
CA LEU A 172 16.62 -2.52 6.74
C LEU A 172 15.90 -2.35 8.07
N THR A 173 16.22 -3.22 9.02
CA THR A 173 15.82 -3.04 10.41
C THR A 173 16.68 -1.94 11.07
N ARG A 174 16.17 -1.35 12.17
CA ARG A 174 16.97 -0.38 12.96
C ARG A 174 18.29 -0.99 13.46
N ARG A 175 18.27 -2.29 13.84
CA ARG A 175 19.47 -3.01 14.22
C ARG A 175 20.48 -3.05 13.08
N ALA A 176 20.06 -3.47 11.89
CA ALA A 176 20.92 -3.54 10.72
C ALA A 176 21.51 -2.17 10.37
N VAL A 177 20.71 -1.10 10.39
CA VAL A 177 21.19 0.27 10.16
C VAL A 177 22.27 0.67 11.18
N ASN A 178 22.04 0.37 12.47
CA ASN A 178 23.00 0.73 13.52
C ASN A 178 24.32 -0.04 13.38
N GLU A 179 24.28 -1.32 13.03
CA GLU A 179 25.49 -2.12 12.80
C GLU A 179 26.23 -1.67 11.54
N LEU A 180 25.52 -1.46 10.44
CA LEU A 180 26.11 -0.96 9.20
C LEU A 180 26.76 0.42 9.35
N ARG A 181 26.19 1.30 10.17
CA ARG A 181 26.79 2.62 10.45
C ARG A 181 28.12 2.55 11.19
N LYS A 182 28.39 1.48 11.94
CA LYS A 182 29.66 1.24 12.60
C LYS A 182 30.76 0.80 11.61
N ARG A 183 30.34 0.18 10.51
CA ARG A 183 31.22 -0.39 9.49
C ARG A 183 31.55 0.65 8.40
N ARG A 184 32.28 1.70 8.80
CA ARG A 184 32.72 2.78 7.88
C ARG A 184 33.66 2.30 6.80
N ASP A 185 34.28 1.15 6.97
CA ASP A 185 35.08 0.43 5.99
C ASP A 185 34.23 -0.06 4.82
N LEU A 186 33.03 -0.52 5.07
CA LEU A 186 32.12 -1.12 4.07
C LEU A 186 31.03 -0.17 3.55
N VAL A 187 30.65 0.83 4.35
CA VAL A 187 29.51 1.69 4.05
C VAL A 187 29.95 3.14 3.88
N ALA A 188 29.60 3.73 2.74
CA ALA A 188 29.85 5.14 2.45
C ALA A 188 28.73 6.05 3.01
N SER A 189 27.47 5.64 2.83
CA SER A 189 26.32 6.40 3.34
C SER A 189 25.11 5.51 3.55
N ILE A 190 24.28 5.87 4.54
CA ILE A 190 22.95 5.29 4.78
C ILE A 190 21.98 6.46 5.02
N GLN A 191 21.04 6.62 4.14
CA GLN A 191 20.01 7.65 4.24
C GLN A 191 18.63 7.00 4.22
N PRO A 192 17.71 7.43 5.09
CA PRO A 192 16.34 6.99 5.00
C PRO A 192 15.75 7.46 3.65
N VAL A 193 14.88 6.65 3.07
CA VAL A 193 14.00 7.10 1.99
C VAL A 193 12.89 7.88 2.66
N ASP A 194 13.02 9.21 2.72
CA ASP A 194 11.93 10.06 3.15
C ASP A 194 10.95 10.12 1.98
N ASP A 195 9.83 9.48 2.16
CA ASP A 195 8.69 9.67 1.28
C ASP A 195 8.06 11.00 1.69
N GLU A 196 8.57 12.09 1.11
CA GLU A 196 7.95 13.41 1.22
C GLU A 196 6.62 13.48 0.48
N SER A 197 6.29 12.47 -0.32
CA SER A 197 4.94 12.30 -0.78
C SER A 197 4.09 12.09 0.49
N THR A 198 3.39 13.13 0.88
CA THR A 198 2.18 13.01 1.69
C THR A 198 1.23 12.13 0.85
N PHE A 199 1.47 10.83 0.88
CA PHE A 199 0.47 9.88 0.51
C PHE A 199 -0.68 10.11 1.47
N ASP A 200 -1.64 10.89 1.05
CA ASP A 200 -2.99 10.74 1.51
C ASP A 200 -3.42 9.35 1.03
N LEU A 201 -2.94 8.32 1.73
CA LEU A 201 -3.31 6.90 1.52
C LEU A 201 -4.83 6.75 1.54
N TYR A 202 -5.48 7.67 2.21
CA TYR A 202 -6.91 7.90 2.22
C TYR A 202 -7.09 9.40 2.06
N PRO A 203 -7.26 9.92 0.84
CA PRO A 203 -7.70 11.29 0.69
C PRO A 203 -8.91 11.44 1.61
N LYS A 204 -8.92 12.49 2.43
CA LYS A 204 -9.96 12.74 3.47
C LYS A 204 -11.39 12.59 2.95
N ASN A 205 -11.54 12.49 1.66
CA ASN A 205 -12.75 12.43 0.89
C ASN A 205 -12.81 11.23 -0.06
N ALA A 206 -11.89 10.26 0.04
CA ALA A 206 -12.04 9.02 -0.69
C ALA A 206 -13.32 8.36 -0.20
N TYR A 207 -14.26 8.27 -1.08
CA TYR A 207 -15.48 7.51 -0.89
C TYR A 207 -15.06 6.04 -0.72
N THR A 208 -14.88 5.64 0.51
CA THR A 208 -14.88 4.23 0.87
C THR A 208 -16.34 3.83 0.92
N GLY A 209 -16.83 3.16 -0.09
CA GLY A 209 -18.18 2.63 -0.16
C GLY A 209 -18.39 1.50 0.83
N TRP A 210 -18.28 1.81 2.12
CA TRP A 210 -18.58 0.91 3.25
C TRP A 210 -19.77 1.43 4.00
#